data_37494f0f030c8d3dbe9aef05301585b3
#
_entry.id   37494f0f030c8d3dbe9aef05301585b3
#
_cell.length_a   1.000
_cell.length_b   1.000
_cell.length_c   1.000
_cell.angle_alpha   90.00
_cell.angle_beta   90.00
_cell.angle_gamma   90.00
#
_symmetry.space_group_name_H-M   'P 1'
#
loop_
_entity.id
_entity.type
_entity.pdbx_description
1 polymer ?
#
loop_
_entity_poly.entity_id
_entity_poly.type
_entity_poly.pdbx_seq_one_letter_code
_entity_poly.pdbx_strand_id
1 'polypeptide(L)'
;MKYFKALTVLFTALFILVAGSSFAGTLDNVKKKGFIQVGVNEGLFGFASPDAKGVWQGLDIDSAKAISCAVFGTPDKLKFIPLSSQTRFTALQAGEVDVLCRNATRNLTRESQLGLNFVTVNYYDGQGFMVPKSLGIKSAKELSGATVCVLQGTTTEQNAADYFKKNGLEWKPVVVESTTAIVQAFASGRCDCLTSDASQLASQRVSTGKPADYIILPEIISKEPLAPAVRHGDDQWYDIVNFAVLAMIQAEEYGITSKNVDAMLKSEDPQIKRFLGVTPGNGAALGIDEKFAYNIIKNVGNYGESFERNVGKSTPLAIERGLNALWTNGGLMYAPPFK
;
A
#
# COMPACT_ATOMS: atom_id res chain seq x y z
N MET A 1 51.14 -1.38 40.22
CA MET A 1 50.97 -0.36 39.17
C MET A 1 51.05 -0.92 37.73
N LYS A 2 51.87 -1.91 37.40
CA LYS A 2 51.92 -2.47 36.02
C LYS A 2 50.64 -3.20 35.58
N TYR A 3 49.94 -3.89 36.46
CA TYR A 3 48.71 -4.63 36.17
C TYR A 3 47.48 -3.70 36.05
N PHE A 4 47.50 -2.56 36.69
CA PHE A 4 46.40 -1.57 36.58
C PHE A 4 46.38 -0.89 35.20
N LYS A 5 47.57 -0.62 34.63
CA LYS A 5 47.66 -0.04 33.26
C LYS A 5 47.26 -1.04 32.15
N ALA A 6 47.56 -2.32 32.35
CA ALA A 6 47.17 -3.39 31.39
C ALA A 6 45.65 -3.60 31.39
N LEU A 7 44.99 -3.52 32.56
CA LEU A 7 43.53 -3.66 32.68
C LEU A 7 42.77 -2.49 32.04
N THR A 8 43.28 -1.28 32.15
CA THR A 8 42.68 -0.08 31.55
C THR A 8 42.79 -0.09 30.05
N VAL A 9 43.89 -0.56 29.48
CA VAL A 9 44.06 -0.68 28.02
C VAL A 9 43.15 -1.79 27.44
N LEU A 10 42.96 -2.90 28.18
CA LEU A 10 42.07 -4.00 27.75
C LEU A 10 40.58 -3.56 27.75
N PHE A 11 40.17 -2.77 28.75
CA PHE A 11 38.80 -2.22 28.81
C PHE A 11 38.53 -1.16 27.72
N THR A 12 39.54 -0.34 27.40
CA THR A 12 39.41 0.65 26.31
C THR A 12 39.39 -0.01 24.93
N ALA A 13 40.15 -1.08 24.72
CA ALA A 13 40.11 -1.87 23.49
C ALA A 13 38.79 -2.65 23.30
N LEU A 14 38.17 -3.11 24.42
CA LEU A 14 36.88 -3.81 24.37
C LEU A 14 35.72 -2.81 24.05
N PHE A 15 35.83 -1.55 24.48
CA PHE A 15 34.81 -0.51 24.17
C PHE A 15 34.87 -0.02 22.72
N ILE A 16 36.02 -0.09 22.05
CA ILE A 16 36.18 0.29 20.63
C ILE A 16 35.65 -0.80 19.69
N LEU A 17 35.60 -2.05 20.13
CA LEU A 17 35.09 -3.18 19.34
C LEU A 17 33.55 -3.28 19.32
N VAL A 18 32.84 -2.52 20.14
CA VAL A 18 31.34 -2.45 20.15
C VAL A 18 30.81 -1.28 19.31
N ALA A 19 31.70 -0.36 18.87
CA ALA A 19 31.31 0.75 18.03
C ALA A 19 31.38 0.35 16.54
N GLY A 20 30.25 -0.14 16.00
CA GLY A 20 30.04 -0.06 14.55
C GLY A 20 29.75 -1.32 13.78
N SER A 21 28.81 -2.16 14.23
CA SER A 21 27.99 -2.88 13.26
C SER A 21 26.94 -1.90 12.73
N SER A 22 27.36 -0.95 11.89
CA SER A 22 26.44 -0.24 11.04
C SER A 22 25.82 -1.31 10.13
N PHE A 23 24.69 -1.85 10.50
CA PHE A 23 23.93 -2.67 9.55
C PHE A 23 23.65 -1.77 8.34
N ALA A 24 24.15 -2.21 7.18
CA ALA A 24 23.84 -1.52 5.93
C ALA A 24 22.32 -1.34 5.85
N GLY A 25 21.85 -0.10 5.70
CA GLY A 25 20.43 0.20 5.60
C GLY A 25 19.78 -0.51 4.42
N THR A 26 18.47 -0.54 4.37
CA THR A 26 17.75 -1.15 3.26
C THR A 26 18.11 -0.49 1.92
N LEU A 27 18.34 0.83 1.92
CA LEU A 27 18.78 1.56 0.72
C LEU A 27 20.09 1.01 0.15
N ASP A 28 21.09 0.78 0.99
CA ASP A 28 22.40 0.26 0.55
C ASP A 28 22.27 -1.17 0.00
N ASN A 29 21.49 -2.01 0.67
CA ASN A 29 21.21 -3.37 0.24
C ASN A 29 20.49 -3.40 -1.11
N VAL A 30 19.48 -2.53 -1.30
CA VAL A 30 18.73 -2.40 -2.54
C VAL A 30 19.61 -1.89 -3.66
N LYS A 31 20.43 -0.85 -3.43
CA LYS A 31 21.39 -0.33 -4.41
C LYS A 31 22.43 -1.41 -4.80
N LYS A 32 22.96 -2.17 -3.83
CA LYS A 32 23.93 -3.24 -4.08
C LYS A 32 23.35 -4.38 -4.92
N LYS A 33 22.11 -4.82 -4.65
CA LYS A 33 21.45 -5.88 -5.43
C LYS A 33 20.85 -5.39 -6.74
N GLY A 34 20.66 -4.07 -6.92
CA GLY A 34 20.20 -3.43 -8.15
C GLY A 34 18.69 -3.50 -8.40
N PHE A 35 17.89 -3.91 -7.40
CA PHE A 35 16.42 -3.96 -7.46
C PHE A 35 15.79 -3.96 -6.07
N ILE A 36 14.51 -3.61 -5.99
CA ILE A 36 13.68 -3.67 -4.78
C ILE A 36 12.82 -4.94 -4.81
N GLN A 37 12.81 -5.70 -3.73
CA GLN A 37 11.86 -6.79 -3.52
C GLN A 37 10.58 -6.24 -2.88
N VAL A 38 9.48 -6.38 -3.60
CA VAL A 38 8.19 -5.82 -3.20
C VAL A 38 7.20 -6.93 -2.93
N GLY A 39 6.69 -7.00 -1.69
CA GLY A 39 5.57 -7.86 -1.35
C GLY A 39 4.27 -7.29 -1.91
N VAL A 40 3.54 -8.08 -2.70
CA VAL A 40 2.30 -7.65 -3.38
C VAL A 40 1.17 -8.64 -3.13
N ASN A 41 -0.07 -8.26 -3.48
CA ASN A 41 -1.20 -9.18 -3.45
C ASN A 41 -1.02 -10.28 -4.51
N GLU A 42 -1.56 -11.47 -4.23
CA GLU A 42 -1.49 -12.65 -5.12
C GLU A 42 -2.28 -12.48 -6.43
N GLY A 43 -3.15 -11.46 -6.50
CA GLY A 43 -3.97 -11.15 -7.67
C GLY A 43 -5.22 -10.38 -7.28
N LEU A 44 -5.11 -9.05 -7.13
CA LEU A 44 -6.21 -8.15 -6.85
C LEU A 44 -6.29 -7.11 -7.97
N PHE A 45 -7.24 -7.29 -8.88
CA PHE A 45 -7.44 -6.39 -10.03
C PHE A 45 -7.62 -4.93 -9.56
N GLY A 46 -6.93 -4.00 -10.22
CA GLY A 46 -6.90 -2.59 -9.86
C GLY A 46 -5.87 -2.22 -8.78
N PHE A 47 -5.38 -3.16 -7.98
CA PHE A 47 -4.36 -2.92 -6.93
C PHE A 47 -3.03 -3.59 -7.23
N ALA A 48 -3.01 -4.91 -7.35
CA ALA A 48 -1.83 -5.68 -7.74
C ALA A 48 -2.26 -6.97 -8.44
N SER A 49 -2.17 -7.01 -9.75
CA SER A 49 -2.43 -8.21 -10.54
C SER A 49 -1.61 -8.20 -11.82
N PRO A 50 -1.13 -9.37 -12.30
CA PRO A 50 -0.55 -9.46 -13.63
C PRO A 50 -1.63 -9.38 -14.72
N ASP A 51 -1.30 -8.75 -15.84
CA ASP A 51 -2.11 -8.81 -17.06
C ASP A 51 -1.91 -10.16 -17.79
N ALA A 52 -2.55 -10.30 -18.93
CA ALA A 52 -2.45 -11.52 -19.76
C ALA A 52 -1.01 -11.82 -20.27
N LYS A 53 -0.12 -10.83 -20.22
CA LYS A 53 1.32 -10.96 -20.59
C LYS A 53 2.22 -11.16 -19.37
N GLY A 54 1.64 -11.25 -18.16
CA GLY A 54 2.37 -11.37 -16.92
C GLY A 54 2.93 -10.03 -16.38
N VAL A 55 2.56 -8.88 -16.95
CA VAL A 55 3.00 -7.56 -16.51
C VAL A 55 2.13 -7.11 -15.34
N TRP A 56 2.77 -6.84 -14.20
CA TRP A 56 2.09 -6.37 -12.99
C TRP A 56 1.55 -4.95 -13.15
N GLN A 57 0.29 -4.76 -12.75
CA GLN A 57 -0.45 -3.50 -12.81
C GLN A 57 -1.28 -3.29 -11.55
N GLY A 58 -1.63 -2.02 -11.27
CA GLY A 58 -2.50 -1.62 -10.17
C GLY A 58 -1.93 -0.48 -9.34
N LEU A 59 -2.74 0.03 -8.43
CA LEU A 59 -2.41 1.19 -7.58
C LEU A 59 -1.21 0.89 -6.64
N ASP A 60 -1.16 -0.31 -6.07
CA ASP A 60 -0.04 -0.76 -5.23
C ASP A 60 1.24 -0.94 -6.07
N ILE A 61 1.08 -1.40 -7.32
CA ILE A 61 2.20 -1.56 -8.26
C ILE A 61 2.74 -0.19 -8.69
N ASP A 62 1.88 0.80 -8.91
CA ASP A 62 2.31 2.16 -9.22
C ASP A 62 3.05 2.80 -8.03
N SER A 63 2.59 2.54 -6.79
CA SER A 63 3.34 2.94 -5.59
C SER A 63 4.74 2.30 -5.55
N ALA A 64 4.85 1.01 -5.87
CA ALA A 64 6.15 0.33 -5.97
C ALA A 64 7.03 0.90 -7.09
N LYS A 65 6.47 1.20 -8.25
CA LYS A 65 7.18 1.85 -9.36
C LYS A 65 7.67 3.24 -8.99
N ALA A 66 6.88 4.01 -8.21
CA ALA A 66 7.31 5.31 -7.69
C ALA A 66 8.54 5.17 -6.79
N ILE A 67 8.57 4.18 -5.90
CA ILE A 67 9.73 3.89 -5.05
C ILE A 67 10.96 3.52 -5.92
N SER A 68 10.77 2.70 -6.95
CA SER A 68 11.86 2.34 -7.89
C SER A 68 12.39 3.57 -8.62
N CYS A 69 11.51 4.45 -9.10
CA CYS A 69 11.90 5.71 -9.74
C CYS A 69 12.67 6.63 -8.78
N ALA A 70 12.28 6.68 -7.51
CA ALA A 70 12.98 7.46 -6.51
C ALA A 70 14.42 6.98 -6.28
N VAL A 71 14.62 5.66 -6.21
CA VAL A 71 15.92 5.05 -5.88
C VAL A 71 16.83 4.88 -7.11
N PHE A 72 16.25 4.51 -8.26
CA PHE A 72 17.00 4.10 -9.46
C PHE A 72 16.75 5.00 -10.70
N GLY A 73 15.83 5.97 -10.62
CA GLY A 73 15.45 6.79 -11.77
C GLY A 73 14.57 6.07 -12.82
N THR A 74 14.20 4.80 -12.59
CA THR A 74 13.42 3.97 -13.54
C THR A 74 12.39 3.12 -12.79
N PRO A 75 11.22 2.80 -13.39
CA PRO A 75 10.17 2.00 -12.77
C PRO A 75 10.48 0.49 -12.74
N ASP A 76 11.53 0.02 -13.42
CA ASP A 76 11.71 -1.40 -13.77
C ASP A 76 12.61 -2.18 -12.81
N LYS A 77 13.19 -1.52 -11.80
CA LYS A 77 14.09 -2.17 -10.83
C LYS A 77 13.33 -2.81 -9.68
N LEU A 78 12.37 -3.67 -10.01
CA LEU A 78 11.44 -4.32 -9.08
C LEU A 78 11.42 -5.84 -9.27
N LYS A 79 11.31 -6.55 -8.14
CA LYS A 79 10.97 -7.96 -8.10
C LYS A 79 9.74 -8.13 -7.23
N PHE A 80 8.60 -8.44 -7.85
CA PHE A 80 7.34 -8.67 -7.14
C PHE A 80 7.31 -10.07 -6.53
N ILE A 81 6.89 -10.14 -5.26
CA ILE A 81 6.74 -11.38 -4.50
C ILE A 81 5.28 -11.44 -4.02
N PRO A 82 4.44 -12.28 -4.66
CA PRO A 82 3.07 -12.48 -4.23
C PRO A 82 3.03 -13.09 -2.83
N LEU A 83 2.26 -12.47 -1.94
CA LEU A 83 2.13 -12.89 -0.54
C LEU A 83 0.65 -12.99 -0.15
N SER A 84 0.31 -13.99 0.63
CA SER A 84 -1.02 -14.11 1.22
C SER A 84 -1.26 -13.06 2.31
N SER A 85 -2.48 -12.92 2.77
CA SER A 85 -2.80 -12.04 3.91
C SER A 85 -2.14 -12.49 5.21
N GLN A 86 -1.84 -13.78 5.35
CA GLN A 86 -1.19 -14.34 6.54
C GLN A 86 0.32 -14.16 6.52
N THR A 87 0.96 -14.35 5.36
CA THR A 87 2.43 -14.38 5.26
C THR A 87 3.07 -13.02 5.04
N ARG A 88 2.31 -12.01 4.59
CA ARG A 88 2.84 -10.69 4.18
C ARG A 88 3.69 -9.99 5.24
N PHE A 89 3.24 -9.98 6.49
CA PHE A 89 3.95 -9.26 7.55
C PHE A 89 5.19 -10.03 8.03
N THR A 90 5.11 -11.36 8.12
CA THR A 90 6.26 -12.20 8.46
C THR A 90 7.36 -12.11 7.39
N ALA A 91 6.98 -12.11 6.11
CA ALA A 91 7.93 -11.93 5.01
C ALA A 91 8.63 -10.56 5.06
N LEU A 92 7.88 -9.48 5.41
CA LEU A 92 8.48 -8.16 5.59
C LEU A 92 9.43 -8.13 6.80
N GLN A 93 9.02 -8.69 7.95
CA GLN A 93 9.84 -8.78 9.16
C GLN A 93 11.12 -9.59 8.94
N ALA A 94 11.03 -10.71 8.22
CA ALA A 94 12.17 -11.57 7.88
C ALA A 94 13.13 -10.96 6.84
N GLY A 95 12.75 -9.84 6.21
CA GLY A 95 13.57 -9.22 5.15
C GLY A 95 13.49 -9.93 3.80
N GLU A 96 12.51 -10.82 3.60
CA GLU A 96 12.26 -11.45 2.30
C GLU A 96 11.77 -10.42 1.26
N VAL A 97 11.15 -9.33 1.73
CA VAL A 97 10.80 -8.17 0.94
C VAL A 97 11.33 -6.89 1.61
N ASP A 98 11.66 -5.88 0.80
CA ASP A 98 12.18 -4.59 1.26
C ASP A 98 11.03 -3.64 1.63
N VAL A 99 9.90 -3.78 0.96
CA VAL A 99 8.67 -3.00 1.15
C VAL A 99 7.46 -3.86 0.84
N LEU A 100 6.36 -3.61 1.54
CA LEU A 100 5.06 -4.23 1.29
C LEU A 100 4.14 -3.19 0.63
N CYS A 101 3.78 -3.39 -0.65
CA CYS A 101 2.76 -2.63 -1.38
C CYS A 101 1.59 -3.60 -1.67
N ARG A 102 0.69 -3.76 -0.68
CA ARG A 102 -0.28 -4.86 -0.71
C ARG A 102 -1.55 -4.51 0.08
N ASN A 103 -2.28 -3.51 -0.37
CA ASN A 103 -3.57 -3.11 0.22
C ASN A 103 -3.69 -3.47 1.73
N ALA A 104 -2.71 -3.05 2.53
CA ALA A 104 -2.62 -3.40 3.94
C ALA A 104 -3.10 -2.24 4.81
N THR A 105 -4.12 -2.48 5.63
CA THR A 105 -4.65 -1.51 6.57
C THR A 105 -3.63 -1.14 7.63
N ARG A 106 -3.33 0.14 7.75
CA ARG A 106 -2.57 0.72 8.85
C ARG A 106 -3.41 0.69 10.12
N ASN A 107 -2.92 0.07 11.18
CA ASN A 107 -3.55 0.10 12.49
C ASN A 107 -2.54 -0.03 13.63
N LEU A 108 -2.99 0.30 14.85
CA LEU A 108 -2.14 0.31 16.05
C LEU A 108 -1.40 -1.01 16.26
N THR A 109 -2.08 -2.15 16.18
CA THR A 109 -1.48 -3.47 16.44
C THR A 109 -0.36 -3.78 15.44
N ARG A 110 -0.59 -3.52 14.15
CA ARG A 110 0.40 -3.77 13.11
C ARG A 110 1.65 -2.90 13.26
N GLU A 111 1.47 -1.65 13.64
CA GLU A 111 2.62 -0.77 13.91
C GLU A 111 3.32 -1.14 15.22
N SER A 112 2.60 -1.21 16.33
CA SER A 112 3.23 -1.35 17.66
C SER A 112 3.70 -2.76 18.00
N GLN A 113 2.97 -3.82 17.57
CA GLN A 113 3.28 -5.19 17.95
C GLN A 113 4.06 -5.95 16.87
N LEU A 114 3.84 -5.64 15.60
CA LEU A 114 4.54 -6.31 14.51
C LEU A 114 5.82 -5.60 14.07
N GLY A 115 6.16 -4.45 14.67
CA GLY A 115 7.39 -3.73 14.35
C GLY A 115 7.43 -3.20 12.92
N LEU A 116 6.31 -2.66 12.43
CA LEU A 116 6.16 -2.15 11.07
C LEU A 116 5.88 -0.65 11.07
N ASN A 117 6.48 0.07 10.14
CA ASN A 117 6.13 1.45 9.84
C ASN A 117 5.27 1.49 8.59
N PHE A 118 4.02 1.92 8.72
CA PHE A 118 3.19 2.26 7.56
C PHE A 118 3.51 3.69 7.13
N VAL A 119 3.74 3.89 5.84
CA VAL A 119 3.98 5.22 5.26
C VAL A 119 2.65 5.96 5.05
N THR A 120 2.64 7.00 4.24
CA THR A 120 1.39 7.71 3.92
C THR A 120 0.34 6.77 3.35
N VAL A 121 -0.92 7.04 3.70
CA VAL A 121 -2.06 6.28 3.17
C VAL A 121 -2.15 6.54 1.68
N ASN A 122 -2.11 5.47 0.87
CA ASN A 122 -2.27 5.54 -0.57
C ASN A 122 -3.70 5.21 -1.03
N TYR A 123 -4.56 4.70 -0.12
CA TYR A 123 -5.98 4.50 -0.38
C TYR A 123 -6.80 4.47 0.92
N TYR A 124 -7.77 5.35 1.04
CA TYR A 124 -8.76 5.35 2.12
C TYR A 124 -9.94 4.47 1.74
N ASP A 125 -10.12 3.38 2.45
CA ASP A 125 -11.16 2.38 2.24
C ASP A 125 -12.01 2.17 3.49
N GLY A 126 -12.97 1.29 3.39
CA GLY A 126 -13.81 0.80 4.47
C GLY A 126 -14.38 -0.56 4.11
N GLN A 127 -14.67 -1.38 5.12
CA GLN A 127 -15.23 -2.71 4.91
C GLN A 127 -16.72 -2.65 4.60
N GLY A 128 -17.14 -3.44 3.61
CA GLY A 128 -18.53 -3.63 3.22
C GLY A 128 -18.91 -5.10 3.08
N PHE A 129 -20.07 -5.32 2.47
CA PHE A 129 -20.61 -6.66 2.20
C PHE A 129 -21.08 -6.76 0.75
N MET A 130 -20.86 -7.89 0.12
CA MET A 130 -21.34 -8.21 -1.22
C MET A 130 -22.23 -9.45 -1.16
N VAL A 131 -23.40 -9.37 -1.80
CA VAL A 131 -24.38 -10.46 -1.86
C VAL A 131 -24.85 -10.70 -3.29
N PRO A 132 -25.35 -11.93 -3.61
CA PRO A 132 -26.09 -12.16 -4.84
C PRO A 132 -27.38 -11.31 -4.86
N LYS A 133 -27.67 -10.67 -5.99
CA LYS A 133 -28.93 -9.90 -6.17
C LYS A 133 -30.17 -10.75 -6.00
N SER A 134 -30.09 -12.03 -6.30
CA SER A 134 -31.18 -12.99 -6.15
C SER A 134 -31.70 -13.16 -4.72
N LEU A 135 -30.87 -12.81 -3.72
CA LEU A 135 -31.29 -12.85 -2.32
C LEU A 135 -32.19 -11.69 -1.91
N GLY A 136 -32.29 -10.62 -2.73
CA GLY A 136 -33.13 -9.46 -2.46
C GLY A 136 -32.70 -8.60 -1.28
N ILE A 137 -31.57 -8.90 -0.62
CA ILE A 137 -31.01 -8.17 0.53
C ILE A 137 -30.55 -6.78 0.09
N LYS A 138 -30.91 -5.75 0.88
CA LYS A 138 -30.59 -4.35 0.60
C LYS A 138 -29.75 -3.68 1.69
N SER A 139 -29.63 -4.32 2.85
CA SER A 139 -28.91 -3.80 4.01
C SER A 139 -28.13 -4.92 4.71
N ALA A 140 -26.95 -4.60 5.21
CA ALA A 140 -26.15 -5.53 6.02
C ALA A 140 -26.84 -5.95 7.31
N LYS A 141 -27.87 -5.22 7.76
CA LYS A 141 -28.71 -5.60 8.91
C LYS A 141 -29.62 -6.79 8.64
N GLU A 142 -29.83 -7.12 7.38
CA GLU A 142 -30.63 -8.28 6.96
C GLU A 142 -29.81 -9.58 6.88
N LEU A 143 -28.51 -9.55 7.20
CA LEU A 143 -27.58 -10.68 7.10
C LEU A 143 -27.63 -11.64 8.30
N SER A 144 -28.64 -11.55 9.19
CA SER A 144 -28.74 -12.46 10.34
C SER A 144 -28.89 -13.93 9.89
N GLY A 145 -28.04 -14.81 10.43
CA GLY A 145 -28.01 -16.24 10.10
C GLY A 145 -27.22 -16.59 8.81
N ALA A 146 -26.74 -15.59 8.08
CA ALA A 146 -26.01 -15.79 6.83
C ALA A 146 -24.67 -16.51 7.01
N THR A 147 -24.30 -17.30 6.01
CA THR A 147 -22.91 -17.76 5.83
C THR A 147 -22.09 -16.64 5.16
N VAL A 148 -21.00 -16.21 5.82
CA VAL A 148 -20.20 -15.08 5.38
C VAL A 148 -18.76 -15.52 5.09
N CYS A 149 -18.33 -15.41 3.84
CA CYS A 149 -16.97 -15.63 3.45
C CYS A 149 -16.07 -14.49 3.96
N VAL A 150 -14.99 -14.84 4.67
CA VAL A 150 -13.96 -13.92 5.19
C VAL A 150 -12.58 -14.44 4.84
N LEU A 151 -11.66 -13.52 4.56
CA LEU A 151 -10.27 -13.86 4.27
C LEU A 151 -9.46 -13.88 5.56
N GLN A 152 -8.79 -14.99 5.84
CA GLN A 152 -7.99 -15.20 7.03
C GLN A 152 -6.84 -14.20 7.17
N GLY A 153 -6.54 -13.77 8.42
CA GLY A 153 -5.43 -12.87 8.71
C GLY A 153 -5.66 -11.41 8.28
N THR A 154 -6.92 -11.01 8.15
CA THR A 154 -7.33 -9.66 7.79
C THR A 154 -8.03 -8.94 8.94
N THR A 155 -8.08 -7.59 8.86
CA THR A 155 -8.91 -6.76 9.73
C THR A 155 -10.39 -7.06 9.50
N THR A 156 -10.76 -7.46 8.28
CA THR A 156 -12.16 -7.70 7.89
C THR A 156 -12.78 -8.89 8.61
N GLU A 157 -11.99 -9.90 8.98
CA GLU A 157 -12.46 -11.02 9.80
C GLU A 157 -12.90 -10.54 11.19
N GLN A 158 -12.05 -9.74 11.86
CA GLN A 158 -12.35 -9.18 13.18
C GLN A 158 -13.52 -8.19 13.14
N ASN A 159 -13.49 -7.24 12.18
CA ASN A 159 -14.53 -6.23 12.04
C ASN A 159 -15.91 -6.85 11.77
N ALA A 160 -15.97 -7.94 10.97
CA ALA A 160 -17.22 -8.67 10.76
C ALA A 160 -17.76 -9.26 12.07
N ALA A 161 -16.90 -9.94 12.84
CA ALA A 161 -17.31 -10.49 14.14
C ALA A 161 -17.86 -9.41 15.08
N ASP A 162 -17.17 -8.26 15.14
CA ASP A 162 -17.59 -7.11 15.97
C ASP A 162 -18.91 -6.50 15.46
N TYR A 163 -19.09 -6.37 14.14
CA TYR A 163 -20.30 -5.85 13.54
C TYR A 163 -21.54 -6.71 13.84
N PHE A 164 -21.45 -8.03 13.61
CA PHE A 164 -22.56 -8.96 13.88
C PHE A 164 -22.91 -8.97 15.35
N LYS A 165 -21.90 -9.06 16.24
CA LYS A 165 -22.10 -9.00 17.69
C LYS A 165 -22.75 -7.70 18.15
N LYS A 166 -22.26 -6.55 17.68
CA LYS A 166 -22.79 -5.22 18.05
C LYS A 166 -24.23 -5.02 17.65
N ASN A 167 -24.65 -5.60 16.52
CA ASN A 167 -26.01 -5.48 16.01
C ASN A 167 -26.94 -6.61 16.46
N GLY A 168 -26.49 -7.54 17.30
CA GLY A 168 -27.28 -8.69 17.74
C GLY A 168 -27.64 -9.66 16.62
N LEU A 169 -26.81 -9.74 15.58
CA LEU A 169 -27.01 -10.61 14.43
C LEU A 169 -26.20 -11.90 14.60
N GLU A 170 -26.79 -13.02 14.23
CA GLU A 170 -26.09 -14.30 14.09
C GLU A 170 -25.40 -14.37 12.73
N TRP A 171 -24.25 -15.05 12.64
CA TRP A 171 -23.57 -15.31 11.39
C TRP A 171 -22.72 -16.59 11.46
N LYS A 172 -22.40 -17.14 10.30
CA LYS A 172 -21.59 -18.35 10.16
C LYS A 172 -20.35 -18.00 9.31
N PRO A 173 -19.18 -17.77 9.93
CA PRO A 173 -17.98 -17.44 9.17
C PRO A 173 -17.50 -18.65 8.35
N VAL A 174 -17.19 -18.40 7.08
CA VAL A 174 -16.51 -19.33 6.20
C VAL A 174 -15.13 -18.73 5.92
N VAL A 175 -14.14 -19.16 6.66
CA VAL A 175 -12.77 -18.65 6.58
C VAL A 175 -12.07 -19.26 5.38
N VAL A 176 -11.46 -18.42 4.57
CA VAL A 176 -10.76 -18.78 3.32
C VAL A 176 -9.36 -18.18 3.32
N GLU A 177 -8.37 -18.88 2.73
CA GLU A 177 -6.96 -18.53 2.85
C GLU A 177 -6.43 -17.59 1.75
N SER A 178 -7.03 -17.57 0.55
CA SER A 178 -6.54 -16.79 -0.58
C SER A 178 -7.63 -15.96 -1.27
N THR A 179 -7.20 -14.89 -1.94
CA THR A 179 -8.09 -13.99 -2.70
C THR A 179 -8.84 -14.74 -3.83
N THR A 180 -8.19 -15.68 -4.49
CA THR A 180 -8.83 -16.49 -5.55
C THR A 180 -9.84 -17.47 -4.95
N ALA A 181 -9.48 -18.16 -3.87
CA ALA A 181 -10.35 -19.16 -3.25
C ALA A 181 -11.62 -18.53 -2.67
N ILE A 182 -11.56 -17.31 -2.11
CA ILE A 182 -12.74 -16.65 -1.55
C ILE A 182 -13.74 -16.26 -2.65
N VAL A 183 -13.27 -15.80 -3.81
CA VAL A 183 -14.13 -15.51 -4.96
C VAL A 183 -14.81 -16.79 -5.47
N GLN A 184 -14.06 -17.89 -5.56
CA GLN A 184 -14.61 -19.19 -5.97
C GLN A 184 -15.65 -19.72 -4.96
N ALA A 185 -15.37 -19.63 -3.67
CA ALA A 185 -16.29 -20.05 -2.61
C ALA A 185 -17.60 -19.25 -2.67
N PHE A 186 -17.53 -17.94 -2.83
CA PHE A 186 -18.70 -17.08 -2.94
C PHE A 186 -19.46 -17.32 -4.25
N ALA A 187 -18.80 -17.36 -5.38
CA ALA A 187 -19.44 -17.56 -6.69
C ALA A 187 -20.10 -18.95 -6.85
N SER A 188 -19.61 -19.97 -6.13
CA SER A 188 -20.22 -21.31 -6.08
C SER A 188 -21.40 -21.41 -5.10
N GLY A 189 -21.75 -20.36 -4.37
CA GLY A 189 -22.83 -20.35 -3.39
C GLY A 189 -22.47 -21.03 -2.06
N ARG A 190 -21.17 -21.24 -1.76
CA ARG A 190 -20.74 -21.74 -0.45
C ARG A 190 -20.98 -20.73 0.66
N CYS A 191 -21.07 -19.44 0.32
CA CYS A 191 -21.40 -18.36 1.22
C CYS A 191 -22.52 -17.51 0.65
N ASP A 192 -23.44 -17.07 1.50
CA ASP A 192 -24.53 -16.14 1.15
C ASP A 192 -24.00 -14.72 0.96
N CYS A 193 -22.92 -14.39 1.65
CA CYS A 193 -22.30 -13.07 1.66
C CYS A 193 -20.78 -13.18 1.64
N LEU A 194 -20.13 -12.20 0.99
CA LEU A 194 -18.70 -11.98 1.04
C LEU A 194 -18.42 -10.62 1.66
N THR A 195 -17.50 -10.55 2.64
CA THR A 195 -17.08 -9.30 3.25
C THR A 195 -15.60 -9.02 3.04
N SER A 196 -15.28 -7.79 2.69
CA SER A 196 -13.93 -7.26 2.51
C SER A 196 -13.97 -5.74 2.45
N ASP A 197 -12.82 -5.09 2.23
CA ASP A 197 -12.75 -3.67 1.86
C ASP A 197 -13.61 -3.41 0.61
N ALA A 198 -14.31 -2.30 0.54
CA ALA A 198 -15.26 -2.00 -0.53
C ALA A 198 -14.57 -1.99 -1.92
N SER A 199 -13.35 -1.46 -2.01
CA SER A 199 -12.57 -1.52 -3.25
C SER A 199 -12.19 -2.95 -3.64
N GLN A 200 -11.86 -3.79 -2.66
CA GLN A 200 -11.58 -5.20 -2.90
C GLN A 200 -12.84 -5.96 -3.30
N LEU A 201 -14.00 -5.65 -2.72
CA LEU A 201 -15.29 -6.21 -3.16
C LEU A 201 -15.60 -5.82 -4.61
N ALA A 202 -15.31 -4.59 -5.02
CA ALA A 202 -15.47 -4.18 -6.42
C ALA A 202 -14.58 -5.02 -7.36
N SER A 203 -13.32 -5.24 -7.00
CA SER A 203 -12.40 -6.12 -7.71
C SER A 203 -12.89 -7.57 -7.78
N GLN A 204 -13.28 -8.13 -6.63
CA GLN A 204 -13.78 -9.49 -6.52
C GLN A 204 -15.07 -9.70 -7.30
N ARG A 205 -15.96 -8.68 -7.33
CA ARG A 205 -17.18 -8.70 -8.14
C ARG A 205 -16.87 -8.87 -9.62
N VAL A 206 -15.88 -8.13 -10.14
CA VAL A 206 -15.42 -8.30 -11.54
C VAL A 206 -14.83 -9.70 -11.74
N SER A 207 -14.05 -10.19 -10.79
CA SER A 207 -13.38 -11.49 -10.84
C SER A 207 -14.35 -12.70 -10.81
N THR A 208 -15.62 -12.50 -10.41
CA THR A 208 -16.64 -13.57 -10.50
C THR A 208 -16.98 -13.93 -11.96
N GLY A 209 -16.63 -13.09 -12.94
CA GLY A 209 -17.03 -13.22 -14.33
C GLY A 209 -18.49 -12.83 -14.62
N LYS A 210 -19.29 -12.57 -13.57
CA LYS A 210 -20.70 -12.18 -13.67
C LYS A 210 -21.02 -11.00 -12.73
N PRO A 211 -20.34 -9.85 -12.87
CA PRO A 211 -20.45 -8.74 -11.92
C PRO A 211 -21.88 -8.18 -11.79
N ALA A 212 -22.72 -8.37 -12.81
CA ALA A 212 -24.11 -7.92 -12.79
C ALA A 212 -25.01 -8.71 -11.82
N ASP A 213 -24.61 -9.92 -11.42
CA ASP A 213 -25.39 -10.80 -10.54
C ASP A 213 -25.21 -10.45 -9.05
N TYR A 214 -24.26 -9.56 -8.71
CA TYR A 214 -23.90 -9.23 -7.35
C TYR A 214 -24.09 -7.74 -7.07
N ILE A 215 -24.37 -7.42 -5.80
CA ILE A 215 -24.47 -6.06 -5.29
C ILE A 215 -23.58 -5.91 -4.06
N ILE A 216 -22.87 -4.79 -3.97
CA ILE A 216 -22.21 -4.34 -2.75
C ILE A 216 -23.22 -3.53 -1.97
N LEU A 217 -23.46 -3.91 -0.71
CA LEU A 217 -24.40 -3.23 0.18
C LEU A 217 -23.89 -1.84 0.56
N PRO A 218 -24.77 -0.90 0.91
CA PRO A 218 -24.36 0.50 1.13
C PRO A 218 -23.61 0.74 2.43
N GLU A 219 -23.68 -0.18 3.39
CA GLU A 219 -23.05 0.03 4.70
C GLU A 219 -21.54 -0.17 4.64
N ILE A 220 -20.82 0.79 5.20
CA ILE A 220 -19.39 0.71 5.50
C ILE A 220 -19.24 0.56 7.00
N ILE A 221 -18.64 -0.53 7.44
CA ILE A 221 -18.60 -0.93 8.85
C ILE A 221 -17.27 -0.65 9.56
N SER A 222 -16.25 -0.25 8.83
CA SER A 222 -14.91 0.07 9.39
C SER A 222 -14.22 1.21 8.64
N LYS A 223 -13.06 1.61 9.15
CA LYS A 223 -12.06 2.45 8.46
C LYS A 223 -10.87 1.58 8.10
N GLU A 224 -10.53 1.57 6.81
CA GLU A 224 -9.40 0.79 6.29
C GLU A 224 -8.42 1.75 5.55
N PRO A 225 -7.56 2.48 6.29
CA PRO A 225 -6.52 3.29 5.67
C PRO A 225 -5.41 2.37 5.14
N LEU A 226 -5.37 2.14 3.83
CA LEU A 226 -4.40 1.28 3.19
C LEU A 226 -3.11 2.05 2.92
N ALA A 227 -1.96 1.42 3.20
CA ALA A 227 -0.67 2.06 3.00
C ALA A 227 0.44 1.02 2.73
N PRO A 228 1.50 1.39 2.00
CA PRO A 228 2.73 0.61 1.97
C PRO A 228 3.36 0.55 3.36
N ALA A 229 4.10 -0.54 3.64
CA ALA A 229 4.75 -0.74 4.92
C ALA A 229 6.21 -1.18 4.75
N VAL A 230 7.06 -0.75 5.71
CA VAL A 230 8.46 -1.12 5.84
C VAL A 230 8.73 -1.62 7.25
N ARG A 231 9.90 -2.21 7.50
CA ARG A 231 10.33 -2.62 8.85
C ARG A 231 10.64 -1.39 9.72
N HIS A 232 10.47 -1.53 11.03
CA HIS A 232 11.01 -0.57 12.00
C HIS A 232 12.54 -0.49 11.94
N GLY A 233 13.09 0.65 12.38
CA GLY A 233 14.52 0.82 12.60
C GLY A 233 15.34 1.19 11.37
N ASP A 234 14.70 1.55 10.26
CA ASP A 234 15.33 2.09 9.06
C ASP A 234 14.59 3.36 8.62
N ASP A 235 14.87 4.45 9.30
CA ASP A 235 14.18 5.73 9.10
C ASP A 235 14.47 6.30 7.71
N GLN A 236 15.68 6.13 7.18
CA GLN A 236 16.00 6.57 5.82
C GLN A 236 15.16 5.83 4.77
N TRP A 237 15.02 4.51 4.90
CA TRP A 237 14.19 3.75 3.98
C TRP A 237 12.71 4.11 4.09
N TYR A 238 12.24 4.32 5.33
CA TYR A 238 10.89 4.81 5.59
C TYR A 238 10.65 6.15 4.89
N ASP A 239 11.54 7.12 5.06
CA ASP A 239 11.41 8.44 4.46
C ASP A 239 11.40 8.37 2.92
N ILE A 240 12.28 7.57 2.32
CA ILE A 240 12.29 7.38 0.86
C ILE A 240 10.97 6.81 0.36
N VAL A 241 10.47 5.74 0.98
CA VAL A 241 9.19 5.10 0.58
C VAL A 241 8.02 6.06 0.79
N ASN A 242 8.01 6.77 1.92
CA ASN A 242 6.98 7.74 2.26
C ASN A 242 6.93 8.91 1.26
N PHE A 243 8.08 9.54 1.02
CA PHE A 243 8.15 10.69 0.11
C PHE A 243 8.01 10.29 -1.37
N ALA A 244 8.29 9.05 -1.75
CA ALA A 244 7.98 8.56 -3.09
C ALA A 244 6.46 8.53 -3.35
N VAL A 245 5.66 8.06 -2.39
CA VAL A 245 4.19 8.06 -2.50
C VAL A 245 3.63 9.48 -2.38
N LEU A 246 4.14 10.27 -1.43
CA LEU A 246 3.75 11.66 -1.24
C LEU A 246 4.04 12.52 -2.47
N ALA A 247 5.11 12.23 -3.22
CA ALA A 247 5.42 12.95 -4.46
C ALA A 247 4.32 12.79 -5.51
N MET A 248 3.66 11.63 -5.60
CA MET A 248 2.53 11.44 -6.50
C MET A 248 1.34 12.33 -6.11
N ILE A 249 1.05 12.44 -4.81
CA ILE A 249 -0.03 13.27 -4.27
C ILE A 249 0.28 14.75 -4.46
N GLN A 250 1.50 15.19 -4.13
CA GLN A 250 1.92 16.57 -4.29
C GLN A 250 1.92 17.03 -5.75
N ALA A 251 2.31 16.14 -6.67
CA ALA A 251 2.27 16.44 -8.09
C ALA A 251 0.84 16.68 -8.59
N GLU A 252 -0.14 15.90 -8.11
CA GLU A 252 -1.56 16.13 -8.44
C GLU A 252 -2.01 17.51 -7.95
N GLU A 253 -1.63 17.90 -6.72
CA GLU A 253 -1.96 19.21 -6.14
C GLU A 253 -1.35 20.38 -6.95
N TYR A 254 -0.14 20.21 -7.47
CA TYR A 254 0.51 21.18 -8.35
C TYR A 254 0.03 21.14 -9.81
N GLY A 255 -0.89 20.23 -10.15
CA GLY A 255 -1.32 20.02 -11.54
C GLY A 255 -0.22 19.47 -12.45
N ILE A 256 0.80 18.82 -11.86
CA ILE A 256 1.90 18.20 -12.60
C ILE A 256 1.50 16.77 -12.95
N THR A 257 1.61 16.44 -14.23
CA THR A 257 1.23 15.12 -14.79
C THR A 257 2.41 14.51 -15.55
N SER A 258 2.30 13.23 -15.89
CA SER A 258 3.26 12.54 -16.76
C SER A 258 3.45 13.24 -18.12
N LYS A 259 2.44 13.99 -18.58
CA LYS A 259 2.43 14.67 -19.88
C LYS A 259 3.06 16.05 -19.86
N ASN A 260 3.01 16.76 -18.71
CA ASN A 260 3.50 18.15 -18.64
C ASN A 260 4.76 18.31 -17.78
N VAL A 261 5.23 17.29 -17.08
CA VAL A 261 6.36 17.38 -16.14
C VAL A 261 7.65 17.93 -16.79
N ASP A 262 7.91 17.63 -18.06
CA ASP A 262 9.06 18.17 -18.79
C ASP A 262 8.98 19.70 -18.95
N ALA A 263 7.79 20.21 -19.24
CA ALA A 263 7.55 21.65 -19.34
C ALA A 263 7.67 22.33 -17.96
N MET A 264 7.22 21.63 -16.90
CA MET A 264 7.24 22.15 -15.52
C MET A 264 8.66 22.30 -14.94
N LEU A 265 9.68 21.67 -15.53
CA LEU A 265 11.08 21.94 -15.20
C LEU A 265 11.49 23.41 -15.47
N LYS A 266 10.77 24.10 -16.34
CA LYS A 266 11.00 25.52 -16.68
C LYS A 266 10.09 26.46 -15.85
N SER A 267 9.34 25.96 -14.89
CA SER A 267 8.49 26.77 -14.01
C SER A 267 9.31 27.80 -13.26
N GLU A 268 8.78 29.00 -13.11
CA GLU A 268 9.37 30.04 -12.27
C GLU A 268 8.96 29.92 -10.78
N ASP A 269 7.95 29.06 -10.47
CA ASP A 269 7.52 28.80 -9.09
C ASP A 269 8.63 28.11 -8.30
N PRO A 270 9.11 28.72 -7.18
CA PRO A 270 10.17 28.14 -6.36
C PRO A 270 9.79 26.81 -5.72
N GLN A 271 8.49 26.56 -5.47
CA GLN A 271 8.03 25.31 -4.87
C GLN A 271 8.14 24.18 -5.89
N ILE A 272 7.73 24.42 -7.13
CA ILE A 272 7.84 23.46 -8.24
C ILE A 272 9.32 23.20 -8.57
N LYS A 273 10.18 24.24 -8.59
CA LYS A 273 11.63 24.08 -8.80
C LYS A 273 12.26 23.16 -7.75
N ARG A 274 11.94 23.33 -6.47
CA ARG A 274 12.43 22.44 -5.40
C ARG A 274 11.85 21.04 -5.54
N PHE A 275 10.55 20.93 -5.77
CA PHE A 275 9.85 19.64 -5.90
C PHE A 275 10.43 18.79 -7.03
N LEU A 276 10.69 19.38 -8.19
CA LEU A 276 11.23 18.65 -9.36
C LEU A 276 12.77 18.50 -9.35
N GLY A 277 13.44 18.98 -8.29
CA GLY A 277 14.90 18.89 -8.16
C GLY A 277 15.68 19.83 -9.09
N VAL A 278 15.04 20.88 -9.61
CA VAL A 278 15.72 21.98 -10.32
C VAL A 278 16.53 22.82 -9.34
N THR A 279 15.95 23.11 -8.17
CA THR A 279 16.68 23.61 -7.00
C THR A 279 16.98 22.41 -6.10
N PRO A 280 18.26 22.08 -5.86
CA PRO A 280 18.65 20.89 -5.11
C PRO A 280 18.36 21.03 -3.60
N GLY A 281 18.38 19.89 -2.89
CA GLY A 281 18.26 19.76 -1.44
C GLY A 281 17.40 18.58 -1.01
N ASN A 282 16.25 18.36 -1.62
CA ASN A 282 15.31 17.32 -1.22
C ASN A 282 15.85 15.90 -1.48
N GLY A 283 16.50 15.67 -2.62
CA GLY A 283 17.12 14.39 -2.93
C GLY A 283 18.30 14.09 -2.00
N ALA A 284 19.17 15.09 -1.78
CA ALA A 284 20.30 14.96 -0.86
C ALA A 284 19.85 14.63 0.57
N ALA A 285 18.77 15.25 1.06
CA ALA A 285 18.20 14.96 2.39
C ALA A 285 17.76 13.50 2.54
N LEU A 286 17.26 12.87 1.46
CA LEU A 286 16.87 11.46 1.43
C LEU A 286 18.03 10.50 1.07
N GLY A 287 19.18 11.01 0.60
CA GLY A 287 20.30 10.20 0.12
C GLY A 287 20.06 9.55 -1.26
N ILE A 288 19.22 10.18 -2.10
CA ILE A 288 18.85 9.75 -3.45
C ILE A 288 19.04 10.89 -4.47
N ASP A 289 18.68 10.64 -5.73
CA ASP A 289 18.78 11.64 -6.80
C ASP A 289 17.88 12.86 -6.54
N GLU A 290 18.37 14.07 -6.83
CA GLU A 290 17.61 15.32 -6.67
C GLU A 290 16.33 15.33 -7.52
N LYS A 291 16.35 14.68 -8.68
CA LYS A 291 15.22 14.57 -9.59
C LYS A 291 14.27 13.43 -9.27
N PHE A 292 14.30 12.86 -8.05
CA PHE A 292 13.48 11.70 -7.70
C PHE A 292 11.99 11.95 -7.98
N ALA A 293 11.44 13.10 -7.61
CA ALA A 293 10.04 13.42 -7.86
C ALA A 293 9.74 13.59 -9.36
N TYR A 294 10.64 14.25 -10.11
CA TYR A 294 10.54 14.30 -11.57
C TYR A 294 10.52 12.88 -12.18
N ASN A 295 11.45 12.00 -11.76
CA ASN A 295 11.54 10.63 -12.25
C ASN A 295 10.26 9.84 -11.97
N ILE A 296 9.67 10.01 -10.79
CA ILE A 296 8.39 9.40 -10.43
C ILE A 296 7.30 9.86 -11.39
N ILE A 297 7.11 11.17 -11.52
CA ILE A 297 5.98 11.68 -12.31
C ILE A 297 6.16 11.43 -13.80
N LYS A 298 7.39 11.48 -14.31
CA LYS A 298 7.69 11.17 -15.71
C LYS A 298 7.32 9.74 -16.09
N ASN A 299 7.60 8.78 -15.20
CA ASN A 299 7.47 7.34 -15.50
C ASN A 299 6.15 6.73 -14.99
N VAL A 300 5.61 7.25 -13.90
CA VAL A 300 4.40 6.69 -13.25
C VAL A 300 3.20 7.63 -13.35
N GLY A 301 3.43 8.94 -13.33
CA GLY A 301 2.39 9.95 -13.25
C GLY A 301 2.08 10.37 -11.82
N ASN A 302 1.14 11.30 -11.65
CA ASN A 302 0.65 11.72 -10.36
C ASN A 302 -0.38 10.73 -9.78
N TYR A 303 -0.84 10.97 -8.53
CA TYR A 303 -1.79 10.08 -7.86
C TYR A 303 -3.13 10.00 -8.59
N GLY A 304 -3.65 11.11 -9.13
CA GLY A 304 -4.88 11.12 -9.90
C GLY A 304 -4.78 10.28 -11.18
N GLU A 305 -3.66 10.36 -11.91
CA GLU A 305 -3.42 9.53 -13.09
C GLU A 305 -3.35 8.04 -12.73
N SER A 306 -2.69 7.70 -11.61
CA SER A 306 -2.62 6.33 -11.11
C SER A 306 -3.98 5.80 -10.67
N PHE A 307 -4.75 6.59 -9.93
CA PHE A 307 -6.10 6.23 -9.49
C PHE A 307 -7.03 5.95 -10.68
N GLU A 308 -7.14 6.90 -11.62
CA GLU A 308 -8.04 6.78 -12.78
C GLU A 308 -7.69 5.59 -13.68
N ARG A 309 -6.41 5.35 -13.89
CA ARG A 309 -5.92 4.23 -14.72
C ARG A 309 -6.21 2.87 -14.12
N ASN A 310 -6.14 2.73 -12.78
CA ASN A 310 -6.20 1.44 -12.12
C ASN A 310 -7.57 1.10 -11.55
N VAL A 311 -8.26 2.07 -10.95
CA VAL A 311 -9.52 1.84 -10.21
C VAL A 311 -10.64 2.81 -10.58
N GLY A 312 -10.34 3.88 -11.31
CA GLY A 312 -11.24 4.99 -11.59
C GLY A 312 -12.39 4.64 -12.52
N LYS A 313 -13.15 5.68 -12.91
CA LYS A 313 -14.41 5.55 -13.69
C LYS A 313 -14.26 4.84 -15.03
N SER A 314 -13.11 4.95 -15.67
CA SER A 314 -12.83 4.31 -16.96
C SER A 314 -12.50 2.82 -16.87
N THR A 315 -12.34 2.28 -15.67
CA THR A 315 -12.02 0.88 -15.42
C THR A 315 -13.29 0.05 -15.13
N PRO A 316 -13.23 -1.28 -15.21
CA PRO A 316 -14.32 -2.14 -14.79
C PRO A 316 -14.74 -1.99 -13.32
N LEU A 317 -13.88 -1.42 -12.47
CA LEU A 317 -14.18 -1.16 -11.07
C LEU A 317 -15.07 0.07 -10.91
N ALA A 318 -14.89 1.09 -11.75
CA ALA A 318 -15.64 2.34 -11.79
C ALA A 318 -15.75 3.02 -10.41
N ILE A 319 -14.64 3.05 -9.65
CA ILE A 319 -14.64 3.61 -8.29
C ILE A 319 -14.53 5.14 -8.37
N GLU A 320 -15.39 5.80 -7.59
CA GLU A 320 -15.32 7.25 -7.37
C GLU A 320 -14.15 7.60 -6.45
N ARG A 321 -13.56 8.78 -6.63
CA ARG A 321 -12.45 9.26 -5.77
C ARG A 321 -12.85 9.33 -4.29
N GLY A 322 -14.00 9.90 -3.96
CA GLY A 322 -14.47 10.03 -2.58
C GLY A 322 -13.39 10.56 -1.64
N LEU A 323 -13.10 9.83 -0.54
CA LEU A 323 -12.03 10.17 0.39
C LEU A 323 -10.63 10.17 -0.25
N ASN A 324 -10.47 9.53 -1.39
CA ASN A 324 -9.22 9.49 -2.14
C ASN A 324 -9.02 10.69 -3.09
N ALA A 325 -9.89 11.69 -3.07
CA ALA A 325 -9.66 12.98 -3.69
C ALA A 325 -8.65 13.80 -2.88
N LEU A 326 -8.02 14.79 -3.52
CA LEU A 326 -7.19 15.77 -2.82
C LEU A 326 -7.99 16.50 -1.73
N TRP A 327 -7.32 16.95 -0.68
CA TRP A 327 -7.92 17.75 0.40
C TRP A 327 -8.59 19.01 -0.12
N THR A 328 -8.07 19.63 -1.17
CA THR A 328 -8.67 20.78 -1.87
C THR A 328 -9.99 20.45 -2.57
N ASN A 329 -10.27 19.18 -2.81
CA ASN A 329 -11.45 18.66 -3.47
C ASN A 329 -12.35 17.85 -2.51
N GLY A 330 -12.19 18.07 -1.20
CA GLY A 330 -13.02 17.43 -0.16
C GLY A 330 -12.61 16.01 0.22
N GLY A 331 -11.45 15.52 -0.24
CA GLY A 331 -10.89 14.23 0.14
C GLY A 331 -9.88 14.31 1.28
N LEU A 332 -9.12 13.26 1.48
CA LEU A 332 -8.10 13.13 2.52
C LEU A 332 -6.66 13.01 1.97
N MET A 333 -6.49 13.03 0.64
CA MET A 333 -5.15 12.99 0.06
C MET A 333 -4.46 14.34 0.30
N TYR A 334 -3.42 14.31 1.13
CA TYR A 334 -2.69 15.48 1.60
C TYR A 334 -1.20 15.15 1.68
N ALA A 335 -0.35 15.95 1.04
CA ALA A 335 1.10 15.84 1.14
C ALA A 335 1.67 16.98 2.00
N PRO A 336 2.62 16.72 2.91
CA PRO A 336 3.35 17.78 3.59
C PRO A 336 4.24 18.54 2.59
N PRO A 337 4.60 19.81 2.89
CA PRO A 337 5.44 20.60 1.99
C PRO A 337 6.80 19.97 1.72
N PHE A 338 7.23 19.95 0.46
CA PHE A 338 8.58 19.56 0.03
C PHE A 338 9.52 20.76 0.13
N LYS A 339 10.06 20.99 1.35
CA LYS A 339 10.94 22.14 1.66
C LYS A 339 12.28 21.67 2.19
#